data_6689def8962694e013ca7450ba5e332a
#
_entry.id   6689def8962694e013ca7450ba5e332a
#
_cell.length_a   1.000
_cell.length_b   1.000
_cell.length_c   1.000
_cell.angle_alpha   90.00
_cell.angle_beta   90.00
_cell.angle_gamma   90.00
#
_symmetry.space_group_name_H-M   'P 1'
#
loop_
_entity.id
_entity.type
_entity.pdbx_description
1 polymer ?
#
loop_
_entity_poly.entity_id
_entity_poly.type
_entity_poly.pdbx_seq_one_letter_code
_entity_poly.pdbx_strand_id
1 'polypeptide(L)'
;MVLSSELLASILDEVRPLLGQGKVADYIPALAQVPADRLGIAVCTVEGELFTAGDAFEPFSIQSISKALSLTLALTLYQEEEIWARVGKEPSGQPFNSLVQLEFEQGIPRNPFINAGALVVSDLLETRLTAPRQRTLELVRRLSGNPVIMADQVVARSEYQHSARNAAIAYLMKAYGNFENEVDKVLQSYFNACAIRMSCVDLARAFIYLANRGVPLGESSPLLPARTTKQVNALLATCGLYDEAGDFAYRVGMPGKSGVGGGIIALIPGELCVCVWSPELNKAGNSLAGTAALELLAERLGRSIF
;
A
#
# COMPACT_ATOMS: atom_id res chain seq x y z
N MET A 1 6.98 6.85 25.76
CA MET A 1 7.89 5.67 25.85
C MET A 1 8.93 5.81 24.74
N VAL A 2 10.16 5.32 24.89
CA VAL A 2 11.20 5.41 23.86
C VAL A 2 11.02 4.26 22.87
N LEU A 3 11.11 4.55 21.57
CA LEU A 3 11.06 3.54 20.51
C LEU A 3 12.25 2.57 20.64
N SER A 4 11.97 1.28 20.67
CA SER A 4 12.98 0.22 20.73
C SER A 4 12.43 -1.11 20.21
N SER A 5 13.31 -2.07 19.89
CA SER A 5 12.87 -3.42 19.48
C SER A 5 12.15 -4.18 20.61
N GLU A 6 12.51 -3.92 21.88
CA GLU A 6 11.82 -4.49 23.03
C GLU A 6 10.39 -3.96 23.16
N LEU A 7 10.17 -2.66 22.88
CA LEU A 7 8.82 -2.09 22.82
C LEU A 7 8.00 -2.79 21.73
N LEU A 8 8.58 -2.95 20.53
CA LEU A 8 7.89 -3.64 19.42
C LEU A 8 7.59 -5.11 19.77
N ALA A 9 8.52 -5.81 20.38
CA ALA A 9 8.29 -7.19 20.82
C ALA A 9 7.15 -7.28 21.85
N SER A 10 7.11 -6.37 22.82
CA SER A 10 6.02 -6.33 23.81
C SER A 10 4.65 -6.04 23.17
N ILE A 11 4.60 -5.21 22.13
CA ILE A 11 3.37 -4.95 21.36
C ILE A 11 2.92 -6.24 20.62
N LEU A 12 3.85 -6.95 19.96
CA LEU A 12 3.52 -8.18 19.28
C LEU A 12 3.02 -9.26 20.25
N ASP A 13 3.59 -9.38 21.44
CA ASP A 13 3.13 -10.33 22.46
C ASP A 13 1.71 -10.01 22.93
N GLU A 14 1.36 -8.72 23.06
CA GLU A 14 0.03 -8.29 23.48
C GLU A 14 -1.04 -8.56 22.41
N VAL A 15 -0.71 -8.43 21.12
CA VAL A 15 -1.66 -8.70 20.03
C VAL A 15 -1.67 -10.15 19.55
N ARG A 16 -0.72 -10.97 19.98
CA ARG A 16 -0.62 -12.40 19.63
C ARG A 16 -1.90 -13.20 19.88
N PRO A 17 -2.70 -12.97 20.95
CA PRO A 17 -3.99 -13.63 21.15
C PRO A 17 -5.04 -13.38 20.07
N LEU A 18 -4.83 -12.39 19.18
CA LEU A 18 -5.70 -12.12 18.03
C LEU A 18 -5.45 -13.08 16.86
N LEU A 19 -4.31 -13.78 16.84
CA LEU A 19 -4.05 -14.81 15.83
C LEU A 19 -5.08 -15.93 15.96
N GLY A 20 -5.58 -16.40 14.83
CA GLY A 20 -6.68 -17.37 14.77
C GLY A 20 -8.08 -16.75 14.81
N GLN A 21 -8.21 -15.41 14.94
CA GLN A 21 -9.51 -14.73 14.97
C GLN A 21 -9.86 -14.02 13.65
N GLY A 22 -8.92 -13.91 12.75
CA GLY A 22 -9.12 -13.35 11.40
C GLY A 22 -9.21 -14.45 10.34
N LYS A 23 -9.09 -14.05 9.08
CA LYS A 23 -9.06 -14.95 7.93
C LYS A 23 -7.99 -14.53 6.93
N VAL A 24 -7.10 -15.46 6.56
CA VAL A 24 -6.15 -15.26 5.47
C VAL A 24 -6.93 -15.08 4.16
N ALA A 25 -6.48 -14.16 3.29
CA ALA A 25 -7.10 -13.93 1.98
C ALA A 25 -7.06 -15.21 1.16
N ASP A 26 -8.21 -15.66 0.68
CA ASP A 26 -8.40 -16.93 -0.04
C ASP A 26 -9.07 -16.78 -1.41
N TYR A 27 -9.25 -15.54 -1.89
CA TYR A 27 -9.86 -15.28 -3.21
C TYR A 27 -8.97 -15.73 -4.37
N ILE A 28 -7.66 -15.93 -4.14
CA ILE A 28 -6.73 -16.59 -5.05
C ILE A 28 -5.94 -17.69 -4.31
N PRO A 29 -5.67 -18.83 -4.94
CA PRO A 29 -4.96 -19.95 -4.31
C PRO A 29 -3.59 -19.58 -3.75
N ALA A 30 -2.87 -18.68 -4.42
CA ALA A 30 -1.52 -18.27 -4.02
C ALA A 30 -1.49 -17.53 -2.66
N LEU A 31 -2.53 -16.77 -2.31
CA LEU A 31 -2.64 -16.12 -0.99
C LEU A 31 -3.16 -17.05 0.08
N ALA A 32 -4.05 -17.97 -0.28
CA ALA A 32 -4.64 -18.95 0.67
C ALA A 32 -3.62 -19.87 1.36
N GLN A 33 -2.40 -19.98 0.80
CA GLN A 33 -1.33 -20.82 1.33
C GLN A 33 -0.39 -20.11 2.31
N VAL A 34 -0.59 -18.81 2.54
CA VAL A 34 0.26 -18.02 3.46
C VAL A 34 0.00 -18.50 4.90
N PRO A 35 1.04 -18.86 5.68
CA PRO A 35 0.87 -19.30 7.06
C PRO A 35 0.20 -18.23 7.92
N ALA A 36 -0.91 -18.59 8.59
CA ALA A 36 -1.77 -17.65 9.32
C ALA A 36 -1.11 -17.07 10.59
N ASP A 37 -0.14 -17.78 11.15
CA ASP A 37 0.52 -17.50 12.43
C ASP A 37 1.64 -16.43 12.34
N ARG A 38 1.85 -15.87 11.16
CA ARG A 38 2.88 -14.83 10.95
C ARG A 38 2.52 -13.52 11.62
N LEU A 39 3.51 -12.92 12.28
CA LEU A 39 3.37 -11.63 12.96
C LEU A 39 4.72 -10.93 13.02
N GLY A 40 4.87 -9.82 12.32
CA GLY A 40 6.11 -9.04 12.26
C GLY A 40 5.85 -7.54 12.21
N ILE A 41 6.79 -6.77 12.73
CA ILE A 41 6.77 -5.31 12.72
C ILE A 41 8.17 -4.76 12.51
N ALA A 42 8.29 -3.70 11.73
CA ALA A 42 9.51 -2.91 11.56
C ALA A 42 9.19 -1.42 11.56
N VAL A 43 10.02 -0.65 12.21
CA VAL A 43 9.97 0.82 12.24
C VAL A 43 11.29 1.36 11.72
N CYS A 44 11.23 2.27 10.75
CA CYS A 44 12.38 3.03 10.27
C CYS A 44 12.17 4.51 10.61
N THR A 45 13.14 5.16 11.24
CA THR A 45 13.10 6.60 11.52
C THR A 45 13.64 7.41 10.34
N VAL A 46 13.36 8.71 10.30
CA VAL A 46 13.89 9.59 9.25
C VAL A 46 15.42 9.73 9.32
N GLU A 47 16.04 9.42 10.46
CA GLU A 47 17.49 9.34 10.67
C GLU A 47 18.07 7.99 10.17
N GLY A 48 17.21 7.01 9.85
CA GLY A 48 17.60 5.71 9.32
C GLY A 48 17.79 4.64 10.38
N GLU A 49 17.44 4.91 11.65
CA GLU A 49 17.40 3.87 12.68
C GLU A 49 16.31 2.84 12.35
N LEU A 50 16.60 1.58 12.63
CA LEU A 50 15.70 0.46 12.33
C LEU A 50 15.43 -0.35 13.60
N PHE A 51 14.14 -0.51 13.92
CA PHE A 51 13.68 -1.33 15.03
C PHE A 51 12.76 -2.43 14.49
N THR A 52 12.92 -3.66 14.99
CA THR A 52 12.20 -4.83 14.46
C THR A 52 11.76 -5.77 15.55
N ALA A 53 10.66 -6.50 15.30
CA ALA A 53 10.24 -7.63 16.12
C ALA A 53 9.47 -8.66 15.29
N GLY A 54 9.49 -9.93 15.73
CA GLY A 54 8.78 -11.03 15.08
C GLY A 54 9.29 -11.31 13.66
N ASP A 55 8.38 -11.65 12.75
CA ASP A 55 8.66 -12.03 11.35
C ASP A 55 8.98 -10.82 10.45
N ALA A 56 9.65 -9.79 10.99
CA ALA A 56 9.89 -8.51 10.30
C ALA A 56 10.71 -8.61 9.01
N PHE A 57 11.52 -9.67 8.85
CA PHE A 57 12.37 -9.92 7.68
C PHE A 57 11.76 -10.91 6.70
N GLU A 58 10.64 -11.54 7.01
CA GLU A 58 9.99 -12.49 6.12
C GLU A 58 9.26 -11.75 4.98
N PRO A 59 9.56 -12.05 3.70
CA PRO A 59 8.93 -11.36 2.59
C PRO A 59 7.54 -11.92 2.30
N PHE A 60 6.59 -11.01 2.07
CA PHE A 60 5.21 -11.31 1.68
C PHE A 60 4.79 -10.49 0.45
N SER A 61 3.72 -10.90 -0.22
CA SER A 61 3.16 -10.15 -1.35
C SER A 61 2.51 -8.85 -0.83
N ILE A 62 2.99 -7.69 -1.33
CA ILE A 62 2.56 -6.38 -0.80
C ILE A 62 1.14 -5.98 -1.22
N GLN A 63 0.60 -6.61 -2.26
CA GLN A 63 -0.75 -6.38 -2.73
C GLN A 63 -1.06 -4.89 -2.92
N SER A 64 -2.15 -4.38 -2.36
CA SER A 64 -2.58 -2.99 -2.53
C SER A 64 -1.66 -1.92 -1.92
N ILE A 65 -0.63 -2.29 -1.16
CA ILE A 65 0.42 -1.34 -0.75
C ILE A 65 1.15 -0.81 -2.00
N SER A 66 1.27 -1.61 -3.06
CA SER A 66 1.87 -1.23 -4.34
C SER A 66 1.22 -0.01 -4.99
N LYS A 67 -0.06 0.25 -4.72
CA LYS A 67 -0.81 1.39 -5.28
C LYS A 67 -0.19 2.74 -4.90
N ALA A 68 0.35 2.85 -3.68
CA ALA A 68 1.04 4.07 -3.24
C ALA A 68 2.39 4.25 -3.96
N LEU A 69 3.12 3.16 -4.23
CA LEU A 69 4.36 3.19 -5.02
C LEU A 69 4.11 3.54 -6.48
N SER A 70 3.05 2.96 -7.09
CA SER A 70 2.64 3.27 -8.46
C SER A 70 2.20 4.72 -8.61
N LEU A 71 1.42 5.25 -7.67
CA LEU A 71 1.06 6.68 -7.64
C LEU A 71 2.30 7.56 -7.52
N THR A 72 3.22 7.22 -6.63
CA THR A 72 4.49 7.95 -6.49
C THR A 72 5.28 7.97 -7.78
N LEU A 73 5.41 6.82 -8.46
CA LEU A 73 6.07 6.74 -9.75
C LEU A 73 5.38 7.63 -10.80
N ALA A 74 4.05 7.60 -10.87
CA ALA A 74 3.28 8.46 -11.77
C ALA A 74 3.51 9.95 -11.49
N LEU A 75 3.54 10.36 -10.21
CA LEU A 75 3.81 11.73 -9.79
C LEU A 75 5.23 12.21 -10.15
N THR A 76 6.19 11.31 -10.41
CA THR A 76 7.52 11.69 -10.94
C THR A 76 7.53 11.88 -12.44
N LEU A 77 6.50 11.46 -13.18
CA LEU A 77 6.44 11.40 -14.65
C LEU A 77 5.44 12.36 -15.27
N TYR A 78 4.44 12.78 -14.50
CA TYR A 78 3.33 13.61 -14.94
C TYR A 78 3.21 14.88 -14.12
N GLN A 79 2.64 15.93 -14.72
CA GLN A 79 2.13 17.05 -13.94
C GLN A 79 0.91 16.59 -13.12
N GLU A 80 0.74 17.15 -11.92
CA GLU A 80 -0.35 16.74 -11.01
C GLU A 80 -1.73 16.83 -11.70
N GLU A 81 -1.95 17.88 -12.50
CA GLU A 81 -3.21 18.13 -13.20
C GLU A 81 -3.57 17.01 -14.18
N GLU A 82 -2.58 16.40 -14.85
CA GLU A 82 -2.80 15.28 -15.78
C GLU A 82 -3.31 14.04 -15.04
N ILE A 83 -2.78 13.77 -13.84
CA ILE A 83 -3.22 12.64 -13.01
C ILE A 83 -4.60 12.92 -12.45
N TRP A 84 -4.80 14.10 -11.84
CA TRP A 84 -6.05 14.44 -11.16
C TRP A 84 -7.21 14.75 -12.10
N ALA A 85 -6.97 14.90 -13.39
CA ALA A 85 -8.02 14.92 -14.41
C ALA A 85 -8.64 13.52 -14.65
N ARG A 86 -7.90 12.45 -14.35
CA ARG A 86 -8.29 11.07 -14.61
C ARG A 86 -8.68 10.28 -13.37
N VAL A 87 -8.28 10.73 -12.19
CA VAL A 87 -8.58 10.11 -10.90
C VAL A 87 -8.81 11.17 -9.83
N GLY A 88 -9.82 10.98 -9.00
CA GLY A 88 -10.17 11.91 -7.92
C GLY A 88 -9.29 11.77 -6.67
N LYS A 89 -9.72 12.46 -5.61
CA LYS A 89 -9.00 12.58 -4.33
C LYS A 89 -9.91 12.34 -3.10
N GLU A 90 -11.12 11.83 -3.34
CA GLU A 90 -12.14 11.68 -2.31
C GLU A 90 -12.27 10.23 -1.81
N PRO A 91 -12.56 10.00 -0.54
CA PRO A 91 -12.86 8.66 -0.04
C PRO A 91 -14.07 8.07 -0.75
N SER A 92 -14.08 6.74 -0.92
CA SER A 92 -15.10 6.07 -1.72
C SER A 92 -16.44 5.95 -1.01
N GLY A 93 -16.50 5.62 0.25
CA GLY A 93 -17.73 5.25 0.95
C GLY A 93 -18.42 3.99 0.41
N GLN A 94 -17.80 3.31 -0.55
CA GLN A 94 -18.26 2.06 -1.18
C GLN A 94 -17.09 1.06 -1.23
N PRO A 95 -17.36 -0.24 -1.36
CA PRO A 95 -16.31 -1.23 -1.52
C PRO A 95 -15.29 -0.86 -2.60
N PHE A 96 -14.02 -1.14 -2.37
CA PHE A 96 -12.87 -0.75 -3.22
C PHE A 96 -12.94 -1.26 -4.67
N ASN A 97 -13.89 -2.13 -4.98
CA ASN A 97 -14.12 -2.73 -6.30
C ASN A 97 -15.56 -2.49 -6.80
N SER A 98 -16.23 -1.43 -6.34
CA SER A 98 -17.60 -1.10 -6.76
C SER A 98 -17.65 -0.61 -8.20
N LEU A 99 -18.47 -1.28 -9.05
CA LEU A 99 -18.78 -0.85 -10.41
C LEU A 99 -19.89 0.22 -10.43
N VAL A 100 -20.85 0.12 -9.51
CA VAL A 100 -21.98 1.04 -9.44
C VAL A 100 -21.52 2.48 -9.19
N GLN A 101 -20.58 2.67 -8.28
CA GLN A 101 -20.04 3.99 -8.01
C GLN A 101 -19.31 4.55 -9.24
N LEU A 102 -18.50 3.72 -9.92
CA LEU A 102 -17.76 4.12 -11.10
C LEU A 102 -18.68 4.55 -12.26
N GLU A 103 -19.85 3.90 -12.41
CA GLU A 103 -20.89 4.29 -13.34
C GLU A 103 -21.43 5.69 -13.05
N PHE A 104 -21.80 5.97 -11.80
CA PHE A 104 -22.26 7.30 -11.38
C PHE A 104 -21.19 8.39 -11.56
N GLU A 105 -19.93 8.05 -11.39
CA GLU A 105 -18.78 8.95 -11.54
C GLU A 105 -18.29 9.03 -13.00
N GLN A 106 -19.07 8.49 -13.96
CA GLN A 106 -18.76 8.54 -15.40
C GLN A 106 -17.35 8.04 -15.75
N GLY A 107 -16.93 6.96 -15.10
CA GLY A 107 -15.64 6.34 -15.34
C GLY A 107 -14.43 7.04 -14.70
N ILE A 108 -14.64 8.05 -13.85
CA ILE A 108 -13.55 8.71 -13.10
C ILE A 108 -13.54 8.15 -11.67
N PRO A 109 -12.52 7.38 -11.29
CA PRO A 109 -12.41 6.82 -9.94
C PRO A 109 -12.28 7.90 -8.87
N ARG A 110 -12.87 7.71 -7.69
CA ARG A 110 -12.84 8.67 -6.60
C ARG A 110 -11.45 8.92 -6.01
N ASN A 111 -10.58 7.93 -6.00
CA ASN A 111 -9.21 8.06 -5.49
C ASN A 111 -8.28 6.98 -6.09
N PRO A 112 -6.95 7.13 -5.99
CA PRO A 112 -5.99 6.20 -6.60
C PRO A 112 -5.82 4.88 -5.82
N PHE A 113 -6.49 4.68 -4.69
CA PHE A 113 -6.31 3.52 -3.81
C PHE A 113 -7.45 2.51 -3.88
N ILE A 114 -8.61 2.85 -4.48
CA ILE A 114 -9.58 1.86 -4.96
C ILE A 114 -9.06 1.22 -6.25
N ASN A 115 -9.56 0.03 -6.60
CA ASN A 115 -9.04 -0.71 -7.76
C ASN A 115 -9.15 0.08 -9.07
N ALA A 116 -10.28 0.74 -9.31
CA ALA A 116 -10.44 1.57 -10.50
C ALA A 116 -9.38 2.66 -10.63
N GLY A 117 -9.09 3.38 -9.54
CA GLY A 117 -8.06 4.41 -9.54
C GLY A 117 -6.64 3.86 -9.72
N ALA A 118 -6.34 2.72 -9.09
CA ALA A 118 -5.06 2.05 -9.27
C ALA A 118 -4.85 1.57 -10.72
N LEU A 119 -5.91 1.12 -11.39
CA LEU A 119 -5.86 0.74 -12.80
C LEU A 119 -5.63 1.96 -13.71
N VAL A 120 -6.24 3.12 -13.42
CA VAL A 120 -5.95 4.37 -14.13
C VAL A 120 -4.49 4.79 -13.95
N VAL A 121 -3.96 4.70 -12.72
CA VAL A 121 -2.54 4.99 -12.47
C VAL A 121 -1.63 4.02 -13.24
N SER A 122 -1.99 2.74 -13.29
CA SER A 122 -1.24 1.74 -14.07
C SER A 122 -1.32 2.02 -15.58
N ASP A 123 -2.46 2.46 -16.09
CA ASP A 123 -2.64 2.89 -17.47
C ASP A 123 -1.78 4.11 -17.82
N LEU A 124 -1.70 5.10 -16.92
CA LEU A 124 -0.78 6.23 -17.05
C LEU A 124 0.69 5.77 -17.13
N LEU A 125 1.10 4.82 -16.29
CA LEU A 125 2.45 4.27 -16.34
C LEU A 125 2.75 3.52 -17.65
N GLU A 126 1.78 2.77 -18.17
CA GLU A 126 1.90 2.10 -19.49
C GLU A 126 2.02 3.10 -20.64
N THR A 127 1.40 4.28 -20.54
CA THR A 127 1.49 5.33 -21.55
C THR A 127 2.88 6.01 -21.58
N ARG A 128 3.51 6.23 -20.43
CA ARG A 128 4.79 6.97 -20.33
C ARG A 128 6.03 6.09 -20.33
N LEU A 129 5.91 4.81 -19.98
CA LEU A 129 7.06 3.93 -19.78
C LEU A 129 7.06 2.78 -20.79
N THR A 130 8.22 2.50 -21.36
CA THR A 130 8.41 1.33 -22.23
C THR A 130 8.44 0.01 -21.46
N ALA A 131 8.87 0.04 -20.19
CA ALA A 131 8.99 -1.11 -19.31
C ALA A 131 8.47 -0.80 -17.89
N PRO A 132 7.16 -0.55 -17.69
CA PRO A 132 6.60 -0.07 -16.42
C PRO A 132 6.85 -1.05 -15.26
N ARG A 133 6.79 -2.36 -15.48
CA ARG A 133 7.08 -3.39 -14.46
C ARG A 133 8.52 -3.30 -13.95
N GLN A 134 9.48 -3.15 -14.85
CA GLN A 134 10.89 -3.00 -14.52
C GLN A 134 11.13 -1.69 -13.76
N ARG A 135 10.54 -0.59 -14.21
CA ARG A 135 10.67 0.73 -13.55
C ARG A 135 10.08 0.73 -12.14
N THR A 136 8.96 0.03 -11.93
CA THR A 136 8.38 -0.14 -10.60
C THR A 136 9.33 -0.94 -9.68
N LEU A 137 9.91 -2.03 -10.17
CA LEU A 137 10.90 -2.81 -9.40
C LEU A 137 12.17 -2.02 -9.09
N GLU A 138 12.68 -1.25 -10.04
CA GLU A 138 13.84 -0.37 -9.84
C GLU A 138 13.56 0.66 -8.74
N LEU A 139 12.39 1.30 -8.78
CA LEU A 139 11.97 2.23 -7.72
C LEU A 139 11.92 1.54 -6.36
N VAL A 140 11.27 0.40 -6.26
CA VAL A 140 11.13 -0.35 -5.01
C VAL A 140 12.50 -0.76 -4.44
N ARG A 141 13.39 -1.29 -5.27
CA ARG A 141 14.75 -1.66 -4.89
C ARG A 141 15.58 -0.48 -4.41
N ARG A 142 15.49 0.65 -5.12
CA ARG A 142 16.15 1.91 -4.73
C ARG A 142 15.64 2.38 -3.37
N LEU A 143 14.32 2.46 -3.18
CA LEU A 143 13.71 2.99 -1.95
C LEU A 143 13.97 2.11 -0.73
N SER A 144 13.91 0.79 -0.89
CA SER A 144 14.17 -0.15 0.21
C SER A 144 15.66 -0.39 0.50
N GLY A 145 16.53 -0.10 -0.48
CA GLY A 145 17.93 -0.49 -0.43
C GLY A 145 18.17 -1.99 -0.61
N ASN A 146 17.16 -2.73 -1.11
CA ASN A 146 17.21 -4.18 -1.28
C ASN A 146 17.14 -4.54 -2.79
N PRO A 147 18.29 -4.88 -3.42
CA PRO A 147 18.36 -5.14 -4.87
C PRO A 147 17.75 -6.48 -5.30
N VAL A 148 17.47 -7.39 -4.37
CA VAL A 148 16.98 -8.75 -4.70
C VAL A 148 15.45 -8.84 -4.71
N ILE A 149 14.74 -7.77 -4.37
CA ILE A 149 13.27 -7.73 -4.44
C ILE A 149 12.80 -8.07 -5.86
N MET A 150 11.78 -8.93 -5.94
CA MET A 150 11.14 -9.33 -7.19
C MET A 150 9.64 -9.55 -7.02
N ALA A 151 8.91 -9.60 -8.12
CA ALA A 151 7.51 -10.00 -8.12
C ALA A 151 7.41 -11.53 -8.17
N ASP A 152 6.51 -12.07 -7.34
CA ASP A 152 6.16 -13.49 -7.36
C ASP A 152 5.26 -13.79 -8.56
N GLN A 153 5.80 -14.54 -9.53
CA GLN A 153 5.09 -14.84 -10.77
C GLN A 153 3.93 -15.83 -10.57
N VAL A 154 3.92 -16.59 -9.47
CA VAL A 154 2.79 -17.47 -9.13
C VAL A 154 1.63 -16.61 -8.65
N VAL A 155 1.88 -15.65 -7.75
CA VAL A 155 0.89 -14.69 -7.28
C VAL A 155 0.36 -13.85 -8.45
N ALA A 156 1.24 -13.27 -9.28
CA ALA A 156 0.83 -12.44 -10.40
C ALA A 156 -0.08 -13.18 -11.39
N ARG A 157 0.24 -14.44 -11.72
CA ARG A 157 -0.60 -15.30 -12.56
C ARG A 157 -1.94 -15.64 -11.90
N SER A 158 -1.93 -15.96 -10.61
CA SER A 158 -3.14 -16.28 -9.86
C SER A 158 -4.10 -15.09 -9.83
N GLU A 159 -3.60 -13.87 -9.62
CA GLU A 159 -4.38 -12.62 -9.71
C GLU A 159 -4.97 -12.42 -11.11
N TYR A 160 -4.17 -12.60 -12.15
CA TYR A 160 -4.62 -12.45 -13.53
C TYR A 160 -5.74 -13.45 -13.89
N GLN A 161 -5.62 -14.71 -13.46
CA GLN A 161 -6.63 -15.75 -13.69
C GLN A 161 -7.98 -15.45 -13.01
N HIS A 162 -7.98 -14.67 -11.94
CA HIS A 162 -9.17 -14.27 -11.18
C HIS A 162 -9.55 -12.79 -11.40
N SER A 163 -9.14 -12.21 -12.52
CA SER A 163 -9.21 -10.76 -12.79
C SER A 163 -10.51 -10.26 -13.36
N ALA A 164 -11.53 -11.10 -13.57
CA ALA A 164 -12.76 -10.73 -14.30
C ALA A 164 -13.40 -9.42 -13.81
N ARG A 165 -13.44 -9.18 -12.50
CA ARG A 165 -13.99 -7.95 -11.93
C ARG A 165 -13.12 -6.73 -12.24
N ASN A 166 -11.80 -6.84 -12.14
CA ASN A 166 -10.87 -5.77 -12.50
C ASN A 166 -10.89 -5.49 -14.01
N ALA A 167 -11.06 -6.51 -14.84
CA ALA A 167 -11.25 -6.35 -16.28
C ALA A 167 -12.55 -5.60 -16.58
N ALA A 168 -13.66 -5.95 -15.93
CA ALA A 168 -14.93 -5.23 -16.07
C ALA A 168 -14.81 -3.75 -15.67
N ILE A 169 -14.11 -3.44 -14.58
CA ILE A 169 -13.81 -2.07 -14.15
C ILE A 169 -13.01 -1.32 -15.23
N ALA A 170 -11.95 -1.94 -15.76
CA ALA A 170 -11.09 -1.32 -16.79
C ALA A 170 -11.86 -1.06 -18.10
N TYR A 171 -12.67 -2.03 -18.56
CA TYR A 171 -13.52 -1.85 -19.76
C TYR A 171 -14.58 -0.78 -19.55
N LEU A 172 -15.18 -0.66 -18.37
CA LEU A 172 -16.12 0.41 -18.07
C LEU A 172 -15.44 1.79 -18.16
N MET A 173 -14.25 1.95 -17.57
CA MET A 173 -13.49 3.19 -17.70
C MET A 173 -13.09 3.47 -19.15
N LYS A 174 -12.75 2.44 -19.93
CA LYS A 174 -12.44 2.56 -21.37
C LYS A 174 -13.65 3.03 -22.15
N ALA A 175 -14.85 2.56 -21.83
CA ALA A 175 -16.11 3.00 -22.46
C ALA A 175 -16.40 4.49 -22.18
N TYR A 176 -16.00 5.01 -21.03
CA TYR A 176 -16.08 6.44 -20.71
C TYR A 176 -14.89 7.27 -21.22
N GLY A 177 -13.93 6.67 -21.92
CA GLY A 177 -12.74 7.37 -22.44
C GLY A 177 -11.64 7.64 -21.43
N ASN A 178 -11.72 7.05 -20.22
CA ASN A 178 -10.72 7.21 -19.15
C ASN A 178 -9.73 6.02 -19.06
N PHE A 179 -9.39 5.41 -20.21
CA PHE A 179 -8.43 4.31 -20.27
C PHE A 179 -7.84 4.22 -21.69
N GLU A 180 -6.52 4.34 -21.81
CA GLU A 180 -5.87 4.50 -23.13
C GLU A 180 -5.30 3.19 -23.69
N ASN A 181 -4.62 2.42 -22.83
CA ASN A 181 -3.90 1.22 -23.27
C ASN A 181 -4.80 -0.02 -23.38
N GLU A 182 -4.23 -1.13 -23.86
CA GLU A 182 -4.91 -2.42 -23.86
C GLU A 182 -5.12 -2.91 -22.42
N VAL A 183 -6.36 -3.31 -22.11
CA VAL A 183 -6.78 -3.70 -20.75
C VAL A 183 -5.90 -4.81 -20.19
N ASP A 184 -5.64 -5.86 -20.99
CA ASP A 184 -4.82 -6.99 -20.56
C ASP A 184 -3.39 -6.58 -20.20
N LYS A 185 -2.81 -5.66 -20.96
CA LYS A 185 -1.45 -5.15 -20.69
C LYS A 185 -1.40 -4.41 -19.36
N VAL A 186 -2.38 -3.54 -19.10
CA VAL A 186 -2.48 -2.78 -17.84
C VAL A 186 -2.72 -3.72 -16.66
N LEU A 187 -3.64 -4.68 -16.79
CA LEU A 187 -3.92 -5.68 -15.75
C LEU A 187 -2.68 -6.49 -15.38
N GLN A 188 -1.91 -6.94 -16.37
CA GLN A 188 -0.68 -7.67 -16.11
C GLN A 188 0.35 -6.83 -15.35
N SER A 189 0.50 -5.55 -15.66
CA SER A 189 1.41 -4.64 -14.95
C SER A 189 0.91 -4.35 -13.53
N TYR A 190 -0.39 -4.13 -13.37
CA TYR A 190 -1.02 -3.93 -12.06
C TYR A 190 -0.83 -5.15 -11.15
N PHE A 191 -1.12 -6.37 -11.63
CA PHE A 191 -0.94 -7.57 -10.82
C PHE A 191 0.53 -7.92 -10.55
N ASN A 192 1.43 -7.59 -11.48
CA ASN A 192 2.86 -7.73 -11.23
C ASN A 192 3.32 -6.83 -10.08
N ALA A 193 2.82 -5.59 -10.00
CA ALA A 193 3.08 -4.69 -8.88
C ALA A 193 2.49 -5.23 -7.55
N CYS A 194 1.25 -5.75 -7.57
CA CYS A 194 0.63 -6.38 -6.40
C CYS A 194 1.43 -7.60 -5.89
N ALA A 195 2.05 -8.34 -6.80
CA ALA A 195 2.81 -9.56 -6.52
C ALA A 195 4.26 -9.30 -6.06
N ILE A 196 4.71 -8.06 -5.96
CA ILE A 196 6.05 -7.75 -5.43
C ILE A 196 6.14 -8.28 -4.00
N ARG A 197 7.25 -8.98 -3.69
CA ARG A 197 7.51 -9.50 -2.35
C ARG A 197 8.47 -8.59 -1.61
N MET A 198 8.04 -8.10 -0.45
CA MET A 198 8.82 -7.27 0.45
C MET A 198 8.58 -7.69 1.89
N SER A 199 9.58 -7.51 2.74
CA SER A 199 9.46 -7.67 4.19
C SER A 199 8.95 -6.37 4.85
N CYS A 200 8.60 -6.43 6.15
CA CYS A 200 8.28 -5.22 6.91
C CYS A 200 9.45 -4.23 6.90
N VAL A 201 10.69 -4.72 6.98
CA VAL A 201 11.90 -3.89 6.91
C VAL A 201 12.02 -3.19 5.57
N ASP A 202 11.83 -3.92 4.47
CA ASP A 202 11.87 -3.34 3.11
C ASP A 202 10.81 -2.25 2.95
N LEU A 203 9.60 -2.50 3.44
CA LEU A 203 8.48 -1.55 3.34
C LEU A 203 8.69 -0.32 4.22
N ALA A 204 9.12 -0.48 5.48
CA ALA A 204 9.38 0.65 6.36
C ALA A 204 10.44 1.59 5.77
N ARG A 205 11.51 1.03 5.18
CA ARG A 205 12.55 1.78 4.48
C ARG A 205 12.04 2.42 3.18
N ALA A 206 11.31 1.65 2.39
CA ALA A 206 10.83 2.12 1.09
C ALA A 206 9.86 3.29 1.19
N PHE A 207 9.07 3.36 2.26
CA PHE A 207 8.06 4.42 2.45
C PHE A 207 8.53 5.59 3.34
N ILE A 208 9.76 5.56 3.87
CA ILE A 208 10.27 6.61 4.75
C ILE A 208 10.29 7.99 4.08
N TYR A 209 10.43 8.07 2.75
CA TYR A 209 10.38 9.34 2.03
C TYR A 209 9.07 10.10 2.28
N LEU A 210 7.96 9.40 2.52
CA LEU A 210 6.68 10.04 2.85
C LEU A 210 6.69 10.70 4.23
N ALA A 211 7.44 10.15 5.20
CA ALA A 211 7.68 10.81 6.48
C ALA A 211 8.75 11.88 6.36
N ASN A 212 9.71 11.75 5.44
CA ASN A 212 10.86 12.63 5.27
C ASN A 212 10.70 13.67 4.15
N ARG A 213 9.52 14.30 4.05
CA ARG A 213 9.23 15.38 3.08
C ARG A 213 9.56 15.04 1.62
N GLY A 214 9.45 13.77 1.25
CA GLY A 214 9.71 13.27 -0.10
C GLY A 214 11.14 12.81 -0.35
N VAL A 215 12.03 12.88 0.64
CA VAL A 215 13.44 12.50 0.51
C VAL A 215 13.63 11.04 0.92
N PRO A 216 14.09 10.15 0.00
CA PRO A 216 14.39 8.76 0.33
C PRO A 216 15.54 8.62 1.33
N LEU A 217 15.58 7.47 2.01
CA LEU A 217 16.66 7.17 2.96
C LEU A 217 18.03 7.20 2.29
N GLY A 218 18.96 7.95 2.90
CA GLY A 218 20.34 8.06 2.41
C GLY A 218 20.51 8.94 1.16
N GLU A 219 19.45 9.59 0.70
CA GLU A 219 19.52 10.56 -0.40
C GLU A 219 19.42 12.00 0.11
N SER A 220 19.92 12.96 -0.69
CA SER A 220 19.83 14.38 -0.39
C SER A 220 18.77 15.11 -1.23
N SER A 221 18.32 14.47 -2.31
CA SER A 221 17.34 15.05 -3.24
C SER A 221 15.97 14.40 -3.06
N PRO A 222 14.89 15.18 -3.05
CA PRO A 222 13.55 14.63 -2.91
C PRO A 222 13.12 13.85 -4.17
N LEU A 223 12.47 12.71 -3.96
CA LEU A 223 11.74 11.97 -5.00
C LEU A 223 10.46 12.69 -5.39
N LEU A 224 9.77 13.26 -4.42
CA LEU A 224 8.59 14.11 -4.60
C LEU A 224 8.79 15.44 -3.86
N PRO A 225 8.27 16.55 -4.40
CA PRO A 225 8.23 17.81 -3.65
C PRO A 225 7.52 17.64 -2.30
N ALA A 226 7.94 18.40 -1.28
CA ALA A 226 7.34 18.31 0.06
C ALA A 226 5.82 18.58 0.06
N ARG A 227 5.33 19.47 -0.83
CA ARG A 227 3.90 19.74 -1.04
C ARG A 227 3.18 18.49 -1.53
N THR A 228 3.69 17.85 -2.57
CA THR A 228 3.13 16.63 -3.16
C THR A 228 3.16 15.48 -2.17
N THR A 229 4.25 15.33 -1.40
CA THR A 229 4.37 14.35 -0.31
C THR A 229 3.26 14.52 0.73
N LYS A 230 3.01 15.76 1.19
CA LYS A 230 1.89 16.06 2.09
C LYS A 230 0.54 15.65 1.50
N GLN A 231 0.33 15.88 0.21
CA GLN A 231 -0.91 15.51 -0.48
C GLN A 231 -1.08 13.98 -0.56
N VAL A 232 -0.01 13.25 -0.86
CA VAL A 232 -0.04 11.77 -0.81
C VAL A 232 -0.37 11.27 0.59
N ASN A 233 0.24 11.86 1.64
CA ASN A 233 -0.06 11.50 3.03
C ASN A 233 -1.53 11.79 3.40
N ALA A 234 -2.11 12.88 2.90
CA ALA A 234 -3.53 13.17 3.09
C ALA A 234 -4.44 12.13 2.42
N LEU A 235 -4.09 11.69 1.19
CA LEU A 235 -4.81 10.62 0.51
C LEU A 235 -4.68 9.27 1.26
N LEU A 236 -3.51 8.97 1.82
CA LEU A 236 -3.33 7.78 2.66
C LEU A 236 -4.20 7.83 3.92
N ALA A 237 -4.30 8.98 4.56
CA ALA A 237 -5.11 9.17 5.76
C ALA A 237 -6.62 8.98 5.49
N THR A 238 -7.11 9.40 4.33
CA THR A 238 -8.55 9.37 3.99
C THR A 238 -8.99 8.18 3.16
N CYS A 239 -8.07 7.53 2.43
CA CYS A 239 -8.39 6.51 1.43
C CYS A 239 -7.54 5.23 1.54
N GLY A 240 -6.55 5.18 2.44
CA GLY A 240 -5.53 4.14 2.41
C GLY A 240 -5.96 2.78 2.98
N LEU A 241 -7.01 2.73 3.80
CA LEU A 241 -7.46 1.52 4.49
C LEU A 241 -8.87 1.08 4.08
N TYR A 242 -9.19 1.13 2.81
CA TYR A 242 -10.51 0.74 2.28
C TYR A 242 -11.64 1.50 3.00
N ASP A 243 -12.67 0.79 3.45
CA ASP A 243 -13.83 1.40 4.12
C ASP A 243 -13.55 1.75 5.60
N GLU A 244 -12.38 1.37 6.13
CA GLU A 244 -11.98 1.60 7.52
C GLU A 244 -11.05 2.80 7.72
N ALA A 245 -10.82 3.64 6.70
CA ALA A 245 -9.91 4.79 6.82
C ALA A 245 -10.31 5.74 7.97
N GLY A 246 -11.60 5.95 8.20
CA GLY A 246 -12.10 6.76 9.31
C GLY A 246 -11.86 6.12 10.68
N ASP A 247 -12.16 4.82 10.84
CA ASP A 247 -11.92 4.08 12.08
C ASP A 247 -10.40 4.00 12.39
N PHE A 248 -9.59 3.75 11.36
CA PHE A 248 -8.15 3.72 11.51
C PHE A 248 -7.57 5.10 11.91
N ALA A 249 -8.08 6.18 11.32
CA ALA A 249 -7.69 7.54 11.73
C ALA A 249 -8.07 7.82 13.20
N TYR A 250 -9.25 7.38 13.64
CA TYR A 250 -9.71 7.52 15.01
C TYR A 250 -8.87 6.72 16.01
N ARG A 251 -8.54 5.46 15.71
CA ARG A 251 -7.82 4.54 16.61
C ARG A 251 -6.31 4.72 16.56
N VAL A 252 -5.74 4.85 15.39
CA VAL A 252 -4.28 4.86 15.16
C VAL A 252 -3.75 6.28 14.91
N GLY A 253 -4.50 7.11 14.18
CA GLY A 253 -4.14 8.48 13.92
C GLY A 253 -2.88 8.67 13.08
N MET A 254 -2.63 7.77 12.14
CA MET A 254 -1.51 7.81 11.19
C MET A 254 -2.01 7.64 9.76
N PRO A 255 -1.47 8.37 8.77
CA PRO A 255 -1.67 8.00 7.37
C PRO A 255 -1.14 6.60 7.12
N GLY A 256 -1.90 5.77 6.39
CA GLY A 256 -1.47 4.39 6.15
C GLY A 256 -2.02 3.79 4.87
N LYS A 257 -1.43 2.67 4.44
CA LYS A 257 -1.90 1.85 3.32
C LYS A 257 -1.85 0.39 3.68
N SER A 258 -2.99 -0.28 3.53
CA SER A 258 -3.13 -1.72 3.74
C SER A 258 -3.11 -2.51 2.44
N GLY A 259 -2.84 -3.80 2.56
CA GLY A 259 -2.97 -4.78 1.49
C GLY A 259 -3.52 -6.10 2.01
N VAL A 260 -4.27 -6.80 1.18
CA VAL A 260 -4.90 -8.10 1.55
C VAL A 260 -3.88 -9.23 1.79
N GLY A 261 -2.59 -9.00 1.54
CA GLY A 261 -1.51 -9.87 2.02
C GLY A 261 -1.26 -9.80 3.52
N GLY A 262 -1.94 -8.90 4.22
CA GLY A 262 -1.86 -8.70 5.68
C GLY A 262 -0.85 -7.65 6.11
N GLY A 263 -0.22 -6.94 5.17
CA GLY A 263 0.66 -5.81 5.48
C GLY A 263 -0.11 -4.50 5.63
N ILE A 264 0.36 -3.65 6.54
CA ILE A 264 -0.06 -2.25 6.67
C ILE A 264 1.21 -1.40 6.85
N ILE A 265 1.41 -0.41 5.98
CA ILE A 265 2.37 0.67 6.25
C ILE A 265 1.61 1.84 6.88
N ALA A 266 2.22 2.49 7.84
CA ALA A 266 1.74 3.74 8.41
C ALA A 266 2.93 4.66 8.71
N LEU A 267 2.68 5.96 8.84
CA LEU A 267 3.79 6.89 9.03
C LEU A 267 3.41 8.06 9.94
N ILE A 268 4.44 8.62 10.58
CA ILE A 268 4.36 9.88 11.31
C ILE A 268 5.28 10.87 10.58
N PRO A 269 4.71 11.91 9.92
CA PRO A 269 5.49 12.90 9.19
C PRO A 269 6.56 13.55 10.07
N GLY A 270 7.80 13.57 9.59
CA GLY A 270 8.96 14.11 10.29
C GLY A 270 9.61 13.15 11.29
N GLU A 271 9.08 11.94 11.50
CA GLU A 271 9.58 11.03 12.51
C GLU A 271 9.90 9.63 11.97
N LEU A 272 8.89 8.88 11.47
CA LEU A 272 9.07 7.46 11.16
C LEU A 272 8.08 6.92 10.13
N CYS A 273 8.43 5.76 9.57
CA CYS A 273 7.52 4.87 8.88
C CYS A 273 7.55 3.50 9.57
N VAL A 274 6.38 2.92 9.78
CA VAL A 274 6.18 1.59 10.35
C VAL A 274 5.53 0.68 9.31
N CYS A 275 5.95 -0.57 9.27
CA CYS A 275 5.24 -1.65 8.59
C CYS A 275 4.94 -2.77 9.59
N VAL A 276 3.70 -3.23 9.62
CA VAL A 276 3.29 -4.42 10.34
C VAL A 276 2.75 -5.44 9.35
N TRP A 277 3.01 -6.73 9.60
CA TRP A 277 2.47 -7.82 8.81
C TRP A 277 1.91 -8.92 9.69
N SER A 278 0.64 -9.25 9.49
CA SER A 278 -0.03 -10.45 9.96
C SER A 278 -1.13 -10.79 8.96
N PRO A 279 -1.11 -12.00 8.34
CA PRO A 279 -1.93 -12.29 7.16
C PRO A 279 -3.41 -12.47 7.43
N GLU A 280 -3.84 -12.70 8.66
CA GLU A 280 -5.24 -12.81 9.01
C GLU A 280 -5.95 -11.46 9.00
N LEU A 281 -6.98 -11.36 8.16
CA LEU A 281 -7.73 -10.13 7.90
C LEU A 281 -9.04 -10.10 8.69
N ASN A 282 -9.48 -8.88 9.00
CA ASN A 282 -10.84 -8.60 9.44
C ASN A 282 -11.83 -8.59 8.26
N LYS A 283 -13.10 -8.30 8.53
CA LYS A 283 -14.16 -8.28 7.50
C LYS A 283 -13.96 -7.23 6.41
N ALA A 284 -13.25 -6.16 6.68
CA ALA A 284 -12.96 -5.10 5.72
C ALA A 284 -11.71 -5.39 4.86
N GLY A 285 -10.97 -6.47 5.14
CA GLY A 285 -9.78 -6.86 4.39
C GLY A 285 -8.47 -6.27 4.92
N ASN A 286 -8.46 -5.74 6.14
CA ASN A 286 -7.27 -5.23 6.81
C ASN A 286 -6.76 -6.24 7.85
N SER A 287 -5.44 -6.27 8.07
CA SER A 287 -4.81 -7.13 9.09
C SER A 287 -5.41 -6.86 10.47
N LEU A 288 -5.97 -7.89 11.11
CA LEU A 288 -6.59 -7.79 12.43
C LEU A 288 -5.53 -7.48 13.51
N ALA A 289 -4.54 -8.34 13.65
CA ALA A 289 -3.45 -8.15 14.61
C ALA A 289 -2.57 -6.94 14.24
N GLY A 290 -2.37 -6.69 12.94
CA GLY A 290 -1.60 -5.54 12.46
C GLY A 290 -2.22 -4.20 12.83
N THR A 291 -3.53 -4.04 12.68
CA THR A 291 -4.24 -2.81 13.11
C THR A 291 -4.12 -2.59 14.61
N ALA A 292 -4.33 -3.64 15.42
CA ALA A 292 -4.19 -3.56 16.87
C ALA A 292 -2.75 -3.20 17.29
N ALA A 293 -1.74 -3.75 16.61
CA ALA A 293 -0.33 -3.43 16.89
C ALA A 293 0.00 -1.96 16.60
N LEU A 294 -0.56 -1.39 15.51
CA LEU A 294 -0.37 0.03 15.19
C LEU A 294 -1.08 0.95 16.19
N GLU A 295 -2.28 0.57 16.66
CA GLU A 295 -3.01 1.29 17.71
C GLU A 295 -2.18 1.35 19.01
N LEU A 296 -1.67 0.21 19.47
CA LEU A 296 -0.80 0.16 20.65
C LEU A 296 0.50 0.94 20.46
N LEU A 297 1.10 0.90 19.27
CA LEU A 297 2.30 1.67 18.97
C LEU A 297 2.03 3.19 19.07
N ALA A 298 0.94 3.66 18.46
CA ALA A 298 0.54 5.07 18.50
C ALA A 298 0.30 5.53 19.95
N GLU A 299 -0.43 4.73 20.73
CA GLU A 299 -0.72 5.01 22.15
C GLU A 299 0.55 5.08 22.98
N ARG A 300 1.45 4.08 22.88
CA ARG A 300 2.67 4.01 23.67
C ARG A 300 3.70 5.09 23.32
N LEU A 301 3.76 5.47 22.06
CA LEU A 301 4.61 6.59 21.65
C LEU A 301 3.97 7.95 21.96
N GLY A 302 2.65 8.01 22.18
CA GLY A 302 1.90 9.25 22.30
C GLY A 302 2.00 10.09 21.04
N ARG A 303 1.94 9.46 19.86
CA ARG A 303 2.12 10.08 18.55
C ARG A 303 0.90 9.86 17.65
N SER A 304 0.46 10.93 17.02
CA SER A 304 -0.61 10.97 16.03
C SER A 304 -0.40 12.20 15.14
N ILE A 305 -1.05 12.23 13.99
CA ILE A 305 -1.12 13.44 13.15
C ILE A 305 -2.22 14.42 13.59
N PHE A 306 -3.03 14.02 14.55
CA PHE A 306 -4.13 14.80 15.10
C PHE A 306 -3.82 15.36 16.48
#